data_1826d348bcd1ba42153c7884ad236932
#
_entry.id   1826d348bcd1ba42153c7884ad236932
#
_cell.length_a   1.000
_cell.length_b   1.000
_cell.length_c   1.000
_cell.angle_alpha   90.00
_cell.angle_beta   90.00
_cell.angle_gamma   90.00
#
_symmetry.space_group_name_H-M   'P 1'
#
loop_
_entity.id
_entity.type
_entity.pdbx_description
1 polymer ?
#
loop_
_entity_poly.entity_id
_entity_poly.type
_entity_poly.pdbx_seq_one_letter_code
_entity_poly.pdbx_strand_id
1 'polypeptide(L)'
;MLEKGWIGSGNTGRNTTIIRSNYLFPESAALYDHAVKLWEGLSQALNYNVMFSQRGVLMLAHTVHDSQVAKRHVHANRAAGVDNEWLTPQQAKAFCPLLNTGDIRYPVLGAALQRRGGTARHDAIAWGYARAADALGVDIIENCEVTGIRRDAAGAVEGVETTRGTIRAPRIGVAAAGHTSVILRMADVELPLESYPLQALVSEPVKPVFPCVVMSNTIHAYISQSDKGELVIGAGTDAYTSYTQRGGPHITSHALEAICELFPMFRRMRMLRCWGGIVDVTPDRSPIIGRTPVPGLYVNCGWGTGGFKATPGSAHVFAWTIARGEPHPLNAPFTLERFRDGNLIDEAAAAAVAH
;
A
#
# COMPACT_ATOMS: atom_id res chain seq x y z
N MET A 1 -11.50 -18.78 -3.45
CA MET A 1 -10.51 -17.78 -3.86
C MET A 1 -9.54 -18.42 -4.85
N LEU A 2 -9.18 -17.72 -5.93
CA LEU A 2 -8.25 -18.22 -6.93
C LEU A 2 -6.96 -17.40 -6.91
N GLU A 3 -5.81 -18.06 -6.90
CA GLU A 3 -4.48 -17.46 -6.92
C GLU A 3 -3.64 -18.10 -8.03
N LYS A 4 -3.05 -17.27 -8.90
CA LYS A 4 -2.21 -17.75 -10.00
C LYS A 4 -0.94 -18.46 -9.51
N GLY A 5 -0.32 -17.96 -8.46
CA GLY A 5 0.84 -18.55 -7.82
C GLY A 5 0.47 -19.21 -6.49
N TRP A 6 1.03 -18.72 -5.42
CA TRP A 6 0.76 -19.17 -4.04
C TRP A 6 0.45 -17.98 -3.13
N ILE A 7 -0.10 -18.25 -1.94
CA ILE A 7 -0.46 -17.21 -0.97
C ILE A 7 0.74 -16.29 -0.71
N GLY A 8 0.54 -14.98 -0.96
CA GLY A 8 1.56 -13.96 -0.80
C GLY A 8 2.58 -13.85 -1.94
N SER A 9 2.49 -14.62 -3.01
CA SER A 9 3.45 -14.61 -4.13
C SER A 9 3.47 -13.30 -4.95
N GLY A 10 2.38 -12.55 -4.92
CA GLY A 10 2.24 -11.28 -5.60
C GLY A 10 2.88 -10.09 -4.85
N ASN A 11 2.26 -8.92 -4.93
CA ASN A 11 2.73 -7.70 -4.27
C ASN A 11 2.77 -7.79 -2.75
N THR A 12 1.94 -8.62 -2.13
CA THR A 12 1.96 -8.83 -0.68
C THR A 12 3.35 -9.25 -0.21
N GLY A 13 3.97 -10.25 -0.84
CA GLY A 13 5.32 -10.72 -0.50
C GLY A 13 6.46 -9.75 -0.91
N ARG A 14 6.16 -8.65 -1.56
CA ARG A 14 7.11 -7.61 -1.99
C ARG A 14 6.92 -6.28 -1.27
N ASN A 15 6.00 -6.25 -0.33
CA ASN A 15 5.63 -5.04 0.40
C ASN A 15 6.66 -4.68 1.49
N THR A 16 6.84 -3.39 1.74
CA THR A 16 7.70 -2.86 2.80
C THR A 16 6.95 -2.62 4.12
N THR A 17 5.67 -2.96 4.16
CA THR A 17 4.83 -3.17 5.35
C THR A 17 4.54 -1.95 6.22
N ILE A 18 4.69 -0.75 5.71
CA ILE A 18 4.38 0.48 6.45
C ILE A 18 2.86 0.67 6.56
N ILE A 19 2.38 0.88 7.78
CA ILE A 19 0.98 1.15 8.12
C ILE A 19 0.87 2.59 8.59
N ARG A 20 -0.04 3.38 7.99
CA ARG A 20 -0.35 4.75 8.38
C ARG A 20 -1.71 5.18 7.82
N SER A 21 -2.32 6.23 8.40
CA SER A 21 -3.60 6.81 7.94
C SER A 21 -3.57 8.33 7.75
N ASN A 22 -2.42 8.95 7.87
CA ASN A 22 -2.26 10.40 7.79
C ASN A 22 -2.29 10.93 6.33
N TYR A 23 -3.43 10.74 5.67
CA TYR A 23 -3.71 11.23 4.31
C TYR A 23 -4.36 12.62 4.36
N LEU A 24 -4.20 13.42 3.29
CA LEU A 24 -4.68 14.80 3.25
C LEU A 24 -6.20 14.88 3.00
N PHE A 25 -6.69 14.12 2.03
CA PHE A 25 -8.08 14.21 1.59
C PHE A 25 -9.00 13.45 2.55
N PRO A 26 -10.17 14.01 2.89
CA PRO A 26 -11.10 13.44 3.89
C PRO A 26 -11.52 12.02 3.57
N GLU A 27 -11.79 11.71 2.30
CA GLU A 27 -12.22 10.40 1.83
C GLU A 27 -11.16 9.34 2.12
N SER A 28 -9.92 9.64 1.76
CA SER A 28 -8.80 8.76 2.02
C SER A 28 -8.46 8.68 3.50
N ALA A 29 -8.42 9.81 4.20
CA ALA A 29 -8.19 9.82 5.65
C ALA A 29 -9.20 8.93 6.38
N ALA A 30 -10.49 9.00 6.02
CA ALA A 30 -11.53 8.17 6.62
C ALA A 30 -11.33 6.67 6.35
N LEU A 31 -11.04 6.29 5.11
CA LEU A 31 -10.82 4.88 4.74
C LEU A 31 -9.56 4.31 5.40
N TYR A 32 -8.45 5.05 5.38
CA TYR A 32 -7.19 4.60 5.97
C TYR A 32 -7.23 4.62 7.51
N ASP A 33 -7.94 5.54 8.15
CA ASP A 33 -8.14 5.53 9.61
C ASP A 33 -9.01 4.35 10.04
N HIS A 34 -10.06 4.04 9.27
CA HIS A 34 -10.82 2.81 9.45
C HIS A 34 -9.92 1.57 9.34
N ALA A 35 -9.03 1.55 8.35
CA ALA A 35 -8.08 0.45 8.21
C ALA A 35 -7.12 0.33 9.41
N VAL A 36 -6.58 1.45 9.93
CA VAL A 36 -5.70 1.43 11.12
C VAL A 36 -6.45 0.90 12.34
N LYS A 37 -7.71 1.30 12.56
CA LYS A 37 -8.55 0.76 13.63
C LYS A 37 -8.75 -0.74 13.53
N LEU A 38 -8.92 -1.25 12.31
CA LEU A 38 -9.00 -2.70 12.08
C LEU A 38 -7.65 -3.39 12.30
N TRP A 39 -6.53 -2.77 11.91
CA TRP A 39 -5.19 -3.29 12.16
C TRP A 39 -4.93 -3.51 13.66
N GLU A 40 -5.38 -2.59 14.52
CA GLU A 40 -5.20 -2.65 15.96
C GLU A 40 -5.86 -3.88 16.61
N GLY A 41 -6.98 -4.34 16.07
CA GLY A 41 -7.70 -5.54 16.53
C GLY A 41 -7.44 -6.81 15.72
N LEU A 42 -6.63 -6.73 14.66
CA LEU A 42 -6.59 -7.78 13.63
C LEU A 42 -5.99 -9.10 14.13
N SER A 43 -5.00 -9.06 15.02
CA SER A 43 -4.42 -10.28 15.60
C SER A 43 -5.45 -11.08 16.40
N GLN A 44 -6.32 -10.40 17.13
CA GLN A 44 -7.41 -11.04 17.87
C GLN A 44 -8.47 -11.57 16.90
N ALA A 45 -8.89 -10.76 15.93
CA ALA A 45 -9.91 -11.13 14.96
C ALA A 45 -9.54 -12.37 14.13
N LEU A 46 -8.26 -12.50 13.76
CA LEU A 46 -7.75 -13.63 12.98
C LEU A 46 -7.28 -14.80 13.85
N ASN A 47 -7.25 -14.65 15.18
CA ASN A 47 -6.57 -15.58 16.09
C ASN A 47 -5.16 -15.93 15.56
N TYR A 48 -4.43 -14.91 15.12
CA TYR A 48 -3.11 -15.04 14.49
C TYR A 48 -2.31 -13.78 14.62
N ASN A 49 -1.09 -13.84 15.16
CA ASN A 49 -0.27 -12.66 15.36
C ASN A 49 0.23 -12.09 14.02
N VAL A 50 -0.33 -10.96 13.62
CA VAL A 50 0.05 -10.23 12.39
C VAL A 50 1.29 -9.35 12.57
N MET A 51 1.83 -9.31 13.78
CA MET A 51 3.04 -8.58 14.16
C MET A 51 2.95 -7.09 13.84
N PHE A 52 1.76 -6.49 14.04
CA PHE A 52 1.59 -5.05 13.90
C PHE A 52 2.25 -4.33 15.07
N SER A 53 3.25 -3.52 14.75
CA SER A 53 4.05 -2.77 15.71
C SER A 53 3.88 -1.27 15.46
N GLN A 54 3.16 -0.60 16.37
CA GLN A 54 2.90 0.84 16.33
C GLN A 54 4.11 1.60 16.87
N ARG A 55 5.12 1.78 16.05
CA ARG A 55 6.38 2.47 16.40
C ARG A 55 6.41 3.93 15.97
N GLY A 56 5.35 4.40 15.30
CA GLY A 56 5.29 5.71 14.70
C GLY A 56 5.84 5.75 13.27
N VAL A 57 5.28 6.67 12.49
CA VAL A 57 5.74 7.02 11.14
C VAL A 57 6.10 8.50 11.12
N LEU A 58 7.38 8.78 10.91
CA LEU A 58 7.98 10.11 10.87
C LEU A 58 8.20 10.53 9.42
N MET A 59 7.49 11.56 8.97
CA MET A 59 7.60 12.12 7.61
C MET A 59 8.41 13.40 7.67
N LEU A 60 9.63 13.38 7.11
CA LEU A 60 10.56 14.50 7.14
C LEU A 60 10.16 15.61 6.17
N ALA A 61 10.44 16.85 6.55
CA ALA A 61 10.35 18.04 5.72
C ALA A 61 11.75 18.65 5.54
N HIS A 62 12.15 18.88 4.29
CA HIS A 62 13.50 19.37 3.94
C HIS A 62 13.51 20.78 3.41
N THR A 63 12.37 21.29 2.98
CA THR A 63 12.19 22.65 2.47
C THR A 63 11.12 23.40 3.28
N VAL A 64 11.08 24.72 3.13
CA VAL A 64 10.01 25.55 3.71
C VAL A 64 8.66 25.11 3.16
N HIS A 65 8.58 24.80 1.86
CA HIS A 65 7.38 24.28 1.22
C HIS A 65 6.92 22.97 1.85
N ASP A 66 7.83 22.00 2.00
CA ASP A 66 7.51 20.72 2.66
C ASP A 66 6.95 20.93 4.07
N SER A 67 7.57 21.84 4.83
CA SER A 67 7.13 22.16 6.19
C SER A 67 5.72 22.75 6.23
N GLN A 68 5.39 23.62 5.26
CA GLN A 68 4.05 24.20 5.14
C GLN A 68 3.01 23.14 4.74
N VAL A 69 3.37 22.28 3.77
CA VAL A 69 2.51 21.16 3.34
C VAL A 69 2.29 20.19 4.50
N ALA A 70 3.34 19.76 5.19
CA ALA A 70 3.25 18.83 6.31
C ALA A 70 2.41 19.39 7.47
N LYS A 71 2.55 20.68 7.82
CA LYS A 71 1.72 21.33 8.83
C LYS A 71 0.25 21.36 8.42
N ARG A 72 -0.04 21.64 7.15
CA ARG A 72 -1.41 21.61 6.60
C ARG A 72 -2.00 20.19 6.72
N HIS A 73 -1.24 19.15 6.39
CA HIS A 73 -1.63 17.75 6.61
C HIS A 73 -1.93 17.45 8.08
N VAL A 74 -1.04 17.90 8.99
CA VAL A 74 -1.26 17.72 10.44
C VAL A 74 -2.58 18.35 10.88
N HIS A 75 -2.88 19.58 10.46
CA HIS A 75 -4.13 20.25 10.82
C HIS A 75 -5.36 19.55 10.24
N ALA A 76 -5.33 19.18 8.96
CA ALA A 76 -6.43 18.46 8.31
C ALA A 76 -6.68 17.09 8.98
N ASN A 77 -5.64 16.33 9.28
CA ASN A 77 -5.75 15.04 9.97
C ASN A 77 -6.33 15.20 11.38
N ARG A 78 -5.85 16.16 12.16
CA ARG A 78 -6.39 16.42 13.51
C ARG A 78 -7.86 16.81 13.47
N ALA A 79 -8.27 17.63 12.51
CA ALA A 79 -9.68 17.97 12.30
C ALA A 79 -10.52 16.75 11.91
N ALA A 80 -9.95 15.78 11.21
CA ALA A 80 -10.59 14.50 10.86
C ALA A 80 -10.47 13.42 11.96
N GLY A 81 -9.89 13.73 13.12
CA GLY A 81 -9.69 12.78 14.22
C GLY A 81 -8.54 11.78 14.03
N VAL A 82 -7.70 12.00 13.02
CA VAL A 82 -6.50 11.19 12.78
C VAL A 82 -5.33 11.76 13.61
N ASP A 83 -4.62 10.89 14.33
CA ASP A 83 -3.43 11.27 15.08
C ASP A 83 -2.31 11.71 14.14
N ASN A 84 -1.93 12.96 14.23
CA ASN A 84 -0.77 13.48 13.51
C ASN A 84 -0.27 14.74 14.26
N GLU A 85 1.04 14.89 14.38
CA GLU A 85 1.64 16.03 15.05
C GLU A 85 2.87 16.54 14.31
N TRP A 86 3.12 17.85 14.42
CA TRP A 86 4.33 18.45 13.89
C TRP A 86 5.43 18.46 14.94
N LEU A 87 6.61 17.99 14.57
CA LEU A 87 7.82 18.01 15.37
C LEU A 87 8.85 19.00 14.81
N THR A 88 9.50 19.75 15.71
CA THR A 88 10.72 20.50 15.36
C THR A 88 11.88 19.55 15.02
N PRO A 89 12.96 20.02 14.40
CA PRO A 89 14.14 19.18 14.13
C PRO A 89 14.69 18.50 15.40
N GLN A 90 14.71 19.22 16.52
CA GLN A 90 15.17 18.72 17.82
C GLN A 90 14.27 17.61 18.36
N GLN A 91 12.93 17.79 18.25
CA GLN A 91 11.96 16.78 18.64
C GLN A 91 12.01 15.56 17.73
N ALA A 92 12.18 15.75 16.41
CA ALA A 92 12.36 14.65 15.45
C ALA A 92 13.64 13.84 15.77
N LYS A 93 14.75 14.53 16.07
CA LYS A 93 16.00 13.91 16.53
C LYS A 93 15.83 13.16 17.85
N ALA A 94 15.10 13.71 18.80
CA ALA A 94 14.82 13.03 20.07
C ALA A 94 13.95 11.78 19.88
N PHE A 95 12.99 11.81 18.93
CA PHE A 95 12.16 10.67 18.60
C PHE A 95 12.90 9.59 17.81
N CYS A 96 13.79 9.98 16.88
CA CYS A 96 14.67 9.10 16.12
C CYS A 96 16.14 9.50 16.30
N PRO A 97 16.83 9.01 17.35
CA PRO A 97 18.18 9.43 17.71
C PRO A 97 19.25 9.18 16.63
N LEU A 98 19.00 8.25 15.73
CA LEU A 98 19.92 7.96 14.62
C LEU A 98 19.85 8.98 13.48
N LEU A 99 18.75 9.78 13.40
CA LEU A 99 18.54 10.75 12.35
C LEU A 99 19.62 11.83 12.37
N ASN A 100 20.29 12.04 11.25
CA ASN A 100 21.23 13.13 11.07
C ASN A 100 20.48 14.44 10.80
N THR A 101 20.59 15.40 11.70
CA THR A 101 19.99 16.75 11.58
C THR A 101 21.04 17.84 11.46
N GLY A 102 22.29 17.48 11.17
CA GLY A 102 23.40 18.40 10.97
C GLY A 102 23.38 19.07 9.59
N ASP A 103 24.53 19.59 9.18
CA ASP A 103 24.73 20.18 7.86
C ASP A 103 24.84 19.07 6.80
N ILE A 104 23.74 18.82 6.12
CA ILE A 104 23.59 17.79 5.08
C ILE A 104 22.84 18.37 3.88
N ARG A 105 22.99 17.73 2.71
CA ARG A 105 22.32 18.13 1.46
C ARG A 105 20.79 18.25 1.61
N TYR A 106 20.21 17.44 2.47
CA TYR A 106 18.77 17.43 2.76
C TYR A 106 18.50 17.86 4.21
N PRO A 107 18.57 19.17 4.55
CA PRO A 107 18.38 19.65 5.90
C PRO A 107 17.02 19.24 6.45
N VAL A 108 16.95 18.83 7.70
CA VAL A 108 15.71 18.46 8.35
C VAL A 108 15.10 19.69 9.02
N LEU A 109 14.06 20.28 8.44
CA LEU A 109 13.36 21.47 8.95
C LEU A 109 12.25 21.11 9.95
N GLY A 110 11.92 19.85 10.09
CA GLY A 110 10.92 19.28 10.98
C GLY A 110 10.34 18.00 10.41
N ALA A 111 9.32 17.47 11.06
CA ALA A 111 8.65 16.27 10.63
C ALA A 111 7.19 16.22 11.07
N ALA A 112 6.34 15.55 10.30
CA ALA A 112 5.04 15.10 10.76
C ALA A 112 5.16 13.69 11.36
N LEU A 113 4.60 13.45 12.54
CA LEU A 113 4.61 12.17 13.22
C LEU A 113 3.20 11.64 13.40
N GLN A 114 2.96 10.42 12.92
CA GLN A 114 1.79 9.62 13.27
C GLN A 114 2.19 8.51 14.23
N ARG A 115 1.79 8.58 15.50
CA ARG A 115 2.20 7.60 16.53
C ARG A 115 1.52 6.24 16.36
N ARG A 116 0.25 6.22 15.92
CA ARG A 116 -0.49 4.99 15.64
C ARG A 116 -0.01 4.26 14.38
N GLY A 117 0.82 4.89 13.57
CA GLY A 117 1.48 4.25 12.43
C GLY A 117 2.59 3.29 12.86
N GLY A 118 3.05 2.46 11.94
CA GLY A 118 4.13 1.49 12.22
C GLY A 118 4.35 0.50 11.09
N THR A 119 4.68 -0.73 11.46
CA THR A 119 4.92 -1.82 10.50
C THR A 119 4.19 -3.10 10.92
N ALA A 120 3.87 -3.96 9.95
CA ALA A 120 3.36 -5.31 10.19
C ALA A 120 4.18 -6.32 9.38
N ARG A 121 3.84 -7.61 9.48
CA ARG A 121 4.49 -8.67 8.68
C ARG A 121 3.58 -9.07 7.52
N HIS A 122 4.07 -8.91 6.30
CA HIS A 122 3.27 -9.22 5.10
C HIS A 122 2.93 -10.70 4.96
N ASP A 123 3.86 -11.59 5.31
CA ASP A 123 3.64 -13.04 5.33
C ASP A 123 2.64 -13.44 6.43
N ALA A 124 2.77 -12.89 7.64
CA ALA A 124 1.84 -13.14 8.73
C ALA A 124 0.40 -12.69 8.38
N ILE A 125 0.25 -11.55 7.72
CA ILE A 125 -1.05 -11.07 7.23
C ILE A 125 -1.64 -12.03 6.19
N ALA A 126 -0.87 -12.42 5.18
CA ALA A 126 -1.35 -13.32 4.13
C ALA A 126 -1.83 -14.65 4.71
N TRP A 127 -1.03 -15.25 5.57
CA TRP A 127 -1.39 -16.53 6.22
C TRP A 127 -2.48 -16.39 7.27
N GLY A 128 -2.51 -15.28 8.02
CA GLY A 128 -3.57 -15.01 8.99
C GLY A 128 -4.95 -14.95 8.33
N TYR A 129 -5.08 -14.18 7.23
CA TYR A 129 -6.31 -14.13 6.46
C TYR A 129 -6.65 -15.47 5.79
N ALA A 130 -5.66 -16.15 5.19
CA ALA A 130 -5.90 -17.43 4.53
C ALA A 130 -6.43 -18.47 5.50
N ARG A 131 -5.82 -18.60 6.69
CA ARG A 131 -6.29 -19.53 7.75
C ARG A 131 -7.70 -19.19 8.23
N ALA A 132 -7.98 -17.90 8.43
CA ALA A 132 -9.31 -17.48 8.87
C ALA A 132 -10.38 -17.71 7.78
N ALA A 133 -10.04 -17.47 6.52
CA ALA A 133 -10.92 -17.74 5.38
C ALA A 133 -11.20 -19.25 5.22
N ASP A 134 -10.16 -20.09 5.29
CA ASP A 134 -10.28 -21.54 5.24
C ASP A 134 -11.17 -22.07 6.38
N ALA A 135 -10.97 -21.58 7.60
CA ALA A 135 -11.80 -21.96 8.75
C ALA A 135 -13.29 -21.56 8.60
N LEU A 136 -13.59 -20.57 7.75
CA LEU A 136 -14.94 -20.16 7.38
C LEU A 136 -15.48 -20.88 6.13
N GLY A 137 -14.75 -21.88 5.61
CA GLY A 137 -15.14 -22.70 4.47
C GLY A 137 -14.85 -22.08 3.10
N VAL A 138 -13.92 -21.13 3.02
CA VAL A 138 -13.48 -20.57 1.74
C VAL A 138 -12.46 -21.49 1.08
N ASP A 139 -12.79 -22.03 -0.10
CA ASP A 139 -11.83 -22.77 -0.92
C ASP A 139 -10.73 -21.82 -1.44
N ILE A 140 -9.47 -22.09 -1.11
CA ILE A 140 -8.30 -21.37 -1.59
C ILE A 140 -7.57 -22.27 -2.59
N ILE A 141 -7.59 -21.89 -3.86
CA ILE A 141 -7.02 -22.66 -4.97
C ILE A 141 -5.79 -21.93 -5.50
N GLU A 142 -4.63 -22.41 -5.12
CA GLU A 142 -3.32 -21.92 -5.59
C GLU A 142 -2.95 -22.55 -6.94
N ASN A 143 -2.00 -21.94 -7.66
CA ASN A 143 -1.58 -22.35 -9.00
C ASN A 143 -2.78 -22.51 -9.94
N CYS A 144 -3.71 -21.58 -9.87
CA CYS A 144 -4.96 -21.55 -10.63
C CYS A 144 -5.10 -20.16 -11.31
N GLU A 145 -4.58 -20.06 -12.52
CA GLU A 145 -4.66 -18.82 -13.29
C GLU A 145 -6.03 -18.67 -13.93
N VAL A 146 -6.64 -17.49 -13.78
CA VAL A 146 -7.84 -17.11 -14.54
C VAL A 146 -7.42 -16.73 -15.95
N THR A 147 -8.01 -17.40 -16.94
CA THR A 147 -7.70 -17.24 -18.36
C THR A 147 -8.86 -16.64 -19.17
N GLY A 148 -10.04 -16.48 -18.55
CA GLY A 148 -11.22 -15.88 -19.16
C GLY A 148 -12.30 -15.58 -18.13
N ILE A 149 -13.17 -14.61 -18.44
CA ILE A 149 -14.39 -14.30 -17.68
C ILE A 149 -15.58 -14.65 -18.57
N ARG A 150 -16.44 -15.53 -18.08
CA ARG A 150 -17.68 -15.94 -18.78
C ARG A 150 -18.82 -15.02 -18.45
N ARG A 151 -19.62 -14.69 -19.46
CA ARG A 151 -20.85 -13.91 -19.32
C ARG A 151 -22.03 -14.66 -19.93
N ASP A 152 -23.18 -14.49 -19.34
CA ASP A 152 -24.44 -15.00 -19.87
C ASP A 152 -24.95 -14.15 -21.06
N ALA A 153 -26.09 -14.54 -21.61
CA ALA A 153 -26.73 -13.83 -22.73
C ALA A 153 -27.19 -12.39 -22.35
N ALA A 154 -27.36 -12.09 -21.07
CA ALA A 154 -27.69 -10.75 -20.56
C ALA A 154 -26.44 -9.90 -20.30
N GLY A 155 -25.25 -10.46 -20.49
CA GLY A 155 -23.96 -9.81 -20.26
C GLY A 155 -23.46 -9.85 -18.81
N ALA A 156 -24.18 -10.50 -17.90
CA ALA A 156 -23.76 -10.67 -16.52
C ALA A 156 -22.73 -11.79 -16.39
N VAL A 157 -21.84 -11.70 -15.38
CA VAL A 157 -20.88 -12.78 -15.13
C VAL A 157 -21.59 -14.08 -14.73
N GLU A 158 -21.13 -15.20 -15.27
CA GLU A 158 -21.58 -16.55 -14.87
C GLU A 158 -20.44 -17.40 -14.30
N GLY A 159 -19.19 -16.97 -14.45
CA GLY A 159 -18.01 -17.71 -13.97
C GLY A 159 -16.69 -17.28 -14.60
N VAL A 160 -15.67 -18.05 -14.36
CA VAL A 160 -14.33 -17.87 -14.93
C VAL A 160 -13.80 -19.16 -15.55
N GLU A 161 -13.03 -19.02 -16.62
CA GLU A 161 -12.16 -20.07 -17.13
C GLU A 161 -10.82 -20.01 -16.41
N THR A 162 -10.28 -21.16 -16.07
CA THR A 162 -9.00 -21.24 -15.37
C THR A 162 -8.12 -22.36 -15.95
N THR A 163 -6.86 -22.36 -15.58
CA THR A 163 -5.93 -23.47 -15.90
C THR A 163 -6.33 -24.81 -15.26
N ARG A 164 -7.32 -24.79 -14.35
CA ARG A 164 -7.85 -25.99 -13.66
C ARG A 164 -9.30 -26.29 -14.01
N GLY A 165 -9.84 -25.65 -15.08
CA GLY A 165 -11.22 -25.83 -15.52
C GLY A 165 -12.10 -24.63 -15.21
N THR A 166 -13.37 -24.76 -15.53
CA THR A 166 -14.36 -23.68 -15.37
C THR A 166 -14.92 -23.63 -13.96
N ILE A 167 -14.99 -22.45 -13.36
CA ILE A 167 -15.62 -22.23 -12.06
C ILE A 167 -16.79 -21.27 -12.25
N ARG A 168 -18.00 -21.70 -11.87
CA ARG A 168 -19.22 -20.90 -11.96
C ARG A 168 -19.40 -20.03 -10.72
N ALA A 169 -19.71 -18.76 -10.91
CA ALA A 169 -20.04 -17.83 -9.84
C ALA A 169 -20.87 -16.67 -10.38
N PRO A 170 -21.96 -16.27 -9.70
CA PRO A 170 -22.81 -15.14 -10.11
C PRO A 170 -22.20 -13.78 -9.71
N ARG A 171 -21.12 -13.79 -8.91
CA ARG A 171 -20.40 -12.60 -8.48
C ARG A 171 -18.90 -12.89 -8.47
N ILE A 172 -18.13 -11.99 -9.07
CA ILE A 172 -16.67 -12.11 -9.18
C ILE A 172 -16.04 -10.83 -8.65
N GLY A 173 -15.19 -10.93 -7.65
CA GLY A 173 -14.36 -9.84 -7.15
C GLY A 173 -12.93 -9.97 -7.61
N VAL A 174 -12.40 -8.96 -8.30
CA VAL A 174 -11.02 -8.92 -8.80
C VAL A 174 -10.17 -8.00 -7.93
N ALA A 175 -9.11 -8.54 -7.34
CA ALA A 175 -8.15 -7.82 -6.50
C ALA A 175 -6.71 -8.27 -6.84
N ALA A 176 -6.27 -7.99 -8.08
CA ALA A 176 -5.02 -8.48 -8.65
C ALA A 176 -3.95 -7.37 -8.82
N ALA A 177 -4.10 -6.23 -8.12
CA ALA A 177 -3.20 -5.08 -8.16
C ALA A 177 -2.85 -4.69 -9.61
N GLY A 178 -1.59 -4.54 -9.98
CA GLY A 178 -1.14 -4.15 -11.32
C GLY A 178 -1.58 -5.06 -12.45
N HIS A 179 -2.06 -6.29 -12.17
CA HIS A 179 -2.60 -7.20 -13.18
C HIS A 179 -4.12 -7.12 -13.32
N THR A 180 -4.79 -6.27 -12.56
CA THR A 180 -6.26 -6.14 -12.59
C THR A 180 -6.77 -5.75 -13.97
N SER A 181 -6.11 -4.81 -14.67
CA SER A 181 -6.47 -4.40 -16.02
C SER A 181 -6.39 -5.56 -17.04
N VAL A 182 -5.44 -6.48 -16.87
CA VAL A 182 -5.30 -7.67 -17.71
C VAL A 182 -6.50 -8.60 -17.55
N ILE A 183 -6.93 -8.81 -16.29
CA ILE A 183 -8.08 -9.68 -15.98
C ILE A 183 -9.39 -9.03 -16.45
N LEU A 184 -9.59 -7.73 -16.22
CA LEU A 184 -10.83 -7.06 -16.58
C LEU A 184 -11.02 -6.92 -18.10
N ARG A 185 -9.95 -6.86 -18.89
CA ARG A 185 -10.04 -6.94 -20.35
C ARG A 185 -10.65 -8.26 -20.86
N MET A 186 -10.57 -9.34 -20.09
CA MET A 186 -11.25 -10.60 -20.41
C MET A 186 -12.78 -10.47 -20.38
N ALA A 187 -13.30 -9.38 -19.81
CA ALA A 187 -14.72 -9.03 -19.78
C ALA A 187 -15.02 -7.71 -20.53
N ASP A 188 -14.11 -7.27 -21.41
CA ASP A 188 -14.19 -6.02 -22.18
C ASP A 188 -14.32 -4.76 -21.29
N VAL A 189 -13.71 -4.78 -20.10
CA VAL A 189 -13.67 -3.63 -19.17
C VAL A 189 -12.30 -3.01 -19.20
N GLU A 190 -12.22 -1.77 -19.64
CA GLU A 190 -10.99 -0.96 -19.59
C GLU A 190 -10.94 -0.17 -18.28
N LEU A 191 -9.76 -0.14 -17.68
CA LEU A 191 -9.48 0.65 -16.47
C LEU A 191 -8.42 1.72 -16.76
N PRO A 192 -8.56 2.92 -16.20
CA PRO A 192 -7.54 3.97 -16.28
C PRO A 192 -6.40 3.65 -15.30
N LEU A 193 -5.68 2.57 -15.56
CA LEU A 193 -4.59 2.09 -14.70
C LEU A 193 -3.28 1.99 -15.47
N GLU A 194 -2.23 2.50 -14.86
CA GLU A 194 -0.85 2.28 -15.28
C GLU A 194 -0.09 1.48 -14.21
N SER A 195 0.78 0.57 -14.66
CA SER A 195 1.54 -0.30 -13.75
C SER A 195 3.02 0.04 -13.82
N TYR A 196 3.61 0.31 -12.65
CA TYR A 196 5.01 0.68 -12.49
C TYR A 196 5.73 -0.24 -11.51
N PRO A 197 7.00 -0.58 -11.74
CA PRO A 197 7.84 -1.22 -10.74
C PRO A 197 8.16 -0.25 -9.60
N LEU A 198 7.83 -0.62 -8.37
CA LEU A 198 8.26 0.08 -7.15
C LEU A 198 9.35 -0.75 -6.48
N GLN A 199 10.52 -0.17 -6.35
CA GLN A 199 11.70 -0.88 -5.87
C GLN A 199 11.88 -0.75 -4.35
N ALA A 200 12.43 -1.79 -3.75
CA ALA A 200 12.84 -1.83 -2.36
C ALA A 200 14.09 -2.68 -2.18
N LEU A 201 14.77 -2.48 -1.06
CA LEU A 201 15.97 -3.22 -0.71
C LEU A 201 15.96 -3.59 0.77
N VAL A 202 16.76 -4.58 1.12
CA VAL A 202 16.91 -5.04 2.50
C VAL A 202 18.39 -5.26 2.80
N SER A 203 18.81 -4.81 4.00
CA SER A 203 20.15 -5.00 4.51
C SER A 203 20.36 -6.35 5.18
N GLU A 204 21.60 -6.66 5.55
CA GLU A 204 21.90 -7.66 6.56
C GLU A 204 21.20 -7.30 7.89
N PRO A 205 20.85 -8.30 8.73
CA PRO A 205 20.20 -8.03 10.01
C PRO A 205 21.19 -7.41 11.00
N VAL A 206 20.72 -6.45 11.76
CA VAL A 206 21.45 -5.81 12.86
C VAL A 206 20.61 -5.82 14.12
N LYS A 207 21.22 -5.53 15.26
CA LYS A 207 20.50 -5.37 16.53
C LYS A 207 19.38 -4.33 16.38
N PRO A 208 18.31 -4.40 17.17
CA PRO A 208 17.25 -3.38 17.15
C PRO A 208 17.84 -2.00 17.48
N VAL A 209 17.90 -1.12 16.48
CA VAL A 209 18.46 0.22 16.58
C VAL A 209 17.53 1.29 16.01
N PHE A 210 16.56 0.90 15.20
CA PHE A 210 15.69 1.83 14.49
C PHE A 210 14.31 1.88 15.16
N PRO A 211 13.97 3.00 15.83
CA PRO A 211 12.79 3.04 16.71
C PRO A 211 11.45 3.20 15.99
N CYS A 212 11.45 3.71 14.75
CA CYS A 212 10.24 4.08 14.02
C CYS A 212 10.40 3.86 12.50
N VAL A 213 9.38 4.16 11.73
CA VAL A 213 9.49 4.34 10.29
C VAL A 213 9.89 5.80 10.02
N VAL A 214 10.87 6.03 9.17
CA VAL A 214 11.22 7.37 8.67
C VAL A 214 10.98 7.42 7.17
N MET A 215 10.26 8.43 6.71
CA MET A 215 9.93 8.66 5.31
C MET A 215 10.31 10.07 4.89
N SER A 216 10.71 10.23 3.65
CA SER A 216 10.86 11.53 3.01
C SER A 216 10.30 11.48 1.60
N ASN A 217 9.26 12.26 1.35
CA ASN A 217 8.67 12.37 0.03
C ASN A 217 9.57 13.14 -0.94
N THR A 218 10.24 14.19 -0.47
CA THR A 218 11.12 15.05 -1.26
C THR A 218 12.31 14.31 -1.87
N ILE A 219 12.86 13.35 -1.13
CA ILE A 219 14.01 12.55 -1.58
C ILE A 219 13.63 11.11 -1.94
N HIS A 220 12.32 10.82 -2.01
CA HIS A 220 11.79 9.51 -2.41
C HIS A 220 12.45 8.33 -1.71
N ALA A 221 12.65 8.44 -0.40
CA ALA A 221 13.26 7.40 0.40
C ALA A 221 12.52 7.20 1.72
N TYR A 222 12.47 5.96 2.16
CA TYR A 222 11.97 5.60 3.48
C TYR A 222 12.77 4.42 4.04
N ILE A 223 12.82 4.32 5.35
CA ILE A 223 13.52 3.27 6.06
C ILE A 223 12.73 2.83 7.29
N SER A 224 12.75 1.54 7.55
CA SER A 224 12.25 0.92 8.78
C SER A 224 13.14 -0.26 9.16
N GLN A 225 12.99 -0.80 10.35
CA GLN A 225 13.65 -2.03 10.75
C GLN A 225 12.61 -3.15 10.94
N SER A 226 12.87 -4.30 10.33
CA SER A 226 12.05 -5.50 10.49
C SER A 226 12.22 -6.09 11.90
N ASP A 227 11.32 -6.96 12.31
CA ASP A 227 11.41 -7.73 13.55
C ASP A 227 12.57 -8.74 13.56
N LYS A 228 13.12 -9.08 12.40
CA LYS A 228 14.31 -9.94 12.26
C LYS A 228 15.62 -9.14 12.26
N GLY A 229 15.54 -7.82 12.28
CA GLY A 229 16.70 -6.92 12.36
C GLY A 229 17.14 -6.29 11.05
N GLU A 230 16.64 -6.72 9.88
CA GLU A 230 17.00 -6.10 8.61
C GLU A 230 16.45 -4.68 8.52
N LEU A 231 17.22 -3.76 7.96
CA LEU A 231 16.71 -2.47 7.52
C LEU A 231 16.01 -2.67 6.17
N VAL A 232 14.73 -2.31 6.12
CA VAL A 232 13.93 -2.29 4.90
C VAL A 232 13.95 -0.85 4.39
N ILE A 233 14.50 -0.68 3.20
CA ILE A 233 14.65 0.62 2.55
C ILE A 233 13.79 0.63 1.30
N GLY A 234 12.92 1.61 1.21
CA GLY A 234 12.13 1.85 0.03
C GLY A 234 12.69 3.00 -0.76
N ALA A 235 12.39 2.92 -1.99
CA ALA A 235 12.95 3.64 -3.08
C ALA A 235 11.84 4.19 -3.98
N GLY A 236 12.19 4.59 -5.17
CA GLY A 236 11.27 5.11 -6.17
C GLY A 236 10.73 4.04 -7.11
N THR A 237 9.91 4.50 -8.02
CA THR A 237 9.43 3.74 -9.18
C THR A 237 10.33 3.99 -10.38
N ASP A 238 10.37 3.04 -11.30
CA ASP A 238 10.90 3.29 -12.64
C ASP A 238 10.04 4.35 -13.37
N ALA A 239 10.65 5.12 -14.26
CA ALA A 239 9.97 6.19 -14.99
C ALA A 239 9.11 5.69 -16.17
N TYR A 240 8.97 4.38 -16.33
CA TYR A 240 8.22 3.76 -17.42
C TYR A 240 7.33 2.63 -16.90
N THR A 241 6.23 2.39 -17.59
CA THR A 241 5.30 1.30 -17.28
C THR A 241 5.94 -0.05 -17.57
N SER A 242 5.85 -0.98 -16.63
CA SER A 242 6.42 -2.32 -16.76
C SER A 242 5.87 -3.27 -15.70
N TYR A 243 5.94 -4.56 -15.97
CA TYR A 243 5.68 -5.64 -15.02
C TYR A 243 6.97 -6.28 -14.48
N THR A 244 8.12 -5.63 -14.64
CA THR A 244 9.38 -6.14 -14.07
C THR A 244 9.33 -6.14 -12.53
N GLN A 245 9.87 -7.18 -11.92
CA GLN A 245 9.94 -7.34 -10.47
C GLN A 245 11.40 -7.33 -9.97
N ARG A 246 12.29 -6.81 -10.79
CA ARG A 246 13.72 -6.65 -10.47
C ARG A 246 14.02 -5.20 -10.15
N GLY A 247 14.92 -4.98 -9.20
CA GLY A 247 15.45 -3.66 -8.93
C GLY A 247 16.48 -3.25 -9.98
N GLY A 248 16.58 -1.94 -10.22
CA GLY A 248 17.57 -1.32 -11.07
C GLY A 248 18.64 -0.55 -10.26
N PRO A 249 19.90 -0.46 -10.73
CA PRO A 249 20.98 0.21 -9.98
C PRO A 249 20.70 1.69 -9.79
N HIS A 250 20.08 2.37 -10.74
CA HIS A 250 19.78 3.80 -10.64
C HIS A 250 18.92 4.15 -9.43
N ILE A 251 17.76 3.49 -9.28
CA ILE A 251 16.84 3.71 -8.15
C ILE A 251 17.50 3.27 -6.84
N THR A 252 18.20 2.13 -6.86
CA THR A 252 18.93 1.61 -5.69
C THR A 252 19.99 2.59 -5.19
N SER A 253 20.81 3.14 -6.09
CA SER A 253 21.88 4.08 -5.74
C SER A 253 21.31 5.36 -5.13
N HIS A 254 20.28 5.94 -5.75
CA HIS A 254 19.62 7.13 -5.22
C HIS A 254 19.09 6.93 -3.79
N ALA A 255 18.38 5.81 -3.56
CA ALA A 255 17.85 5.51 -2.23
C ALA A 255 18.95 5.32 -1.19
N LEU A 256 20.04 4.62 -1.54
CA LEU A 256 21.15 4.38 -0.64
C LEU A 256 21.94 5.67 -0.34
N GLU A 257 22.16 6.54 -1.30
CA GLU A 257 22.77 7.86 -1.10
C GLU A 257 21.96 8.67 -0.09
N ALA A 258 20.63 8.77 -0.30
CA ALA A 258 19.74 9.50 0.58
C ALA A 258 19.75 8.93 2.02
N ILE A 259 19.67 7.61 2.15
CA ILE A 259 19.69 6.93 3.46
C ILE A 259 21.05 7.10 4.15
N CYS A 260 22.14 7.04 3.42
CA CYS A 260 23.49 7.25 3.98
C CYS A 260 23.76 8.69 4.43
N GLU A 261 23.05 9.67 3.88
CA GLU A 261 23.08 11.05 4.39
C GLU A 261 22.27 11.23 5.67
N LEU A 262 21.02 10.71 5.66
CA LEU A 262 20.14 10.80 6.82
C LEU A 262 20.61 9.92 7.99
N PHE A 263 21.30 8.82 7.70
CA PHE A 263 21.76 7.82 8.67
C PHE A 263 23.19 7.37 8.37
N PRO A 264 24.22 8.21 8.62
CA PRO A 264 25.60 7.94 8.23
C PRO A 264 26.19 6.64 8.80
N MET A 265 25.67 6.14 9.93
CA MET A 265 26.11 4.89 10.54
C MET A 265 25.85 3.67 9.65
N PHE A 266 24.91 3.76 8.70
CA PHE A 266 24.56 2.64 7.81
C PHE A 266 25.42 2.52 6.56
N ARG A 267 26.40 3.42 6.33
CA ARG A 267 27.30 3.41 5.16
C ARG A 267 28.09 2.12 4.98
N ARG A 268 28.30 1.35 6.04
CA ARG A 268 29.07 0.10 6.02
C ARG A 268 28.22 -1.16 6.02
N MET A 269 26.89 -1.02 6.00
CA MET A 269 25.98 -2.15 5.97
C MET A 269 25.97 -2.81 4.61
N ARG A 270 25.82 -4.14 4.61
CA ARG A 270 25.69 -4.91 3.39
C ARG A 270 24.22 -4.98 2.98
N MET A 271 23.97 -4.76 1.70
CA MET A 271 22.66 -5.01 1.09
C MET A 271 22.57 -6.50 0.73
N LEU A 272 21.51 -7.16 1.17
CA LEU A 272 21.26 -8.57 0.86
C LEU A 272 20.44 -8.75 -0.40
N ARG A 273 19.43 -7.90 -0.62
CA ARG A 273 18.46 -8.07 -1.70
C ARG A 273 17.90 -6.73 -2.16
N CYS A 274 17.64 -6.66 -3.46
CA CYS A 274 16.79 -5.66 -4.09
C CYS A 274 15.68 -6.37 -4.87
N TRP A 275 14.48 -5.79 -4.90
CA TRP A 275 13.32 -6.33 -5.64
C TRP A 275 12.39 -5.21 -6.07
N GLY A 276 11.47 -5.51 -7.00
CA GLY A 276 10.36 -4.63 -7.38
C GLY A 276 9.00 -5.28 -7.12
N GLY A 277 8.04 -4.50 -6.65
CA GLY A 277 6.61 -4.80 -6.69
C GLY A 277 5.95 -4.03 -7.83
N ILE A 278 4.78 -4.47 -8.28
CA ILE A 278 4.04 -3.79 -9.35
C ILE A 278 2.96 -2.93 -8.68
N VAL A 279 3.14 -1.62 -8.69
CA VAL A 279 2.11 -0.69 -8.24
C VAL A 279 1.18 -0.34 -9.40
N ASP A 280 -0.10 -0.25 -9.11
CA ASP A 280 -1.17 0.11 -10.02
C ASP A 280 -1.64 1.53 -9.70
N VAL A 281 -1.46 2.45 -10.64
CA VAL A 281 -1.70 3.88 -10.44
C VAL A 281 -2.85 4.35 -11.31
N THR A 282 -3.81 5.03 -10.68
CA THR A 282 -4.91 5.75 -11.35
C THR A 282 -4.52 7.20 -11.62
N PRO A 283 -5.22 7.92 -12.52
CA PRO A 283 -4.94 9.32 -12.80
C PRO A 283 -5.00 10.25 -11.58
N ASP A 284 -5.91 9.97 -10.62
CA ASP A 284 -6.07 10.72 -9.37
C ASP A 284 -5.39 10.03 -8.16
N ARG A 285 -4.58 8.98 -8.43
CA ARG A 285 -3.83 8.22 -7.42
C ARG A 285 -4.64 7.65 -6.26
N SER A 286 -5.93 7.53 -6.47
CA SER A 286 -6.87 6.96 -5.50
C SER A 286 -7.42 5.63 -6.00
N PRO A 287 -7.72 4.66 -5.11
CA PRO A 287 -8.13 3.33 -5.53
C PRO A 287 -9.47 3.32 -6.26
N ILE A 288 -9.74 2.24 -6.97
CA ILE A 288 -11.05 1.90 -7.51
C ILE A 288 -11.60 0.74 -6.68
N ILE A 289 -12.73 0.95 -5.99
CA ILE A 289 -13.36 -0.07 -5.16
C ILE A 289 -14.85 -0.10 -5.45
N GLY A 290 -15.33 -1.09 -6.18
CA GLY A 290 -16.75 -1.14 -6.45
C GLY A 290 -17.15 -2.02 -7.61
N ARG A 291 -18.24 -1.64 -8.25
CA ARG A 291 -18.79 -2.31 -9.42
C ARG A 291 -18.01 -1.94 -10.68
N THR A 292 -18.11 -2.81 -11.66
CA THR A 292 -17.76 -2.50 -13.05
C THR A 292 -19.05 -2.33 -13.87
N PRO A 293 -18.98 -1.91 -15.14
CA PRO A 293 -20.13 -1.90 -16.04
C PRO A 293 -20.72 -3.28 -16.30
N VAL A 294 -19.98 -4.36 -16.03
CA VAL A 294 -20.44 -5.74 -16.20
C VAL A 294 -21.18 -6.20 -14.93
N PRO A 295 -22.48 -6.57 -15.01
CA PRO A 295 -23.22 -7.00 -13.84
C PRO A 295 -22.58 -8.22 -13.16
N GLY A 296 -22.46 -8.17 -11.83
CA GLY A 296 -21.82 -9.22 -11.03
C GLY A 296 -20.29 -9.17 -10.98
N LEU A 297 -19.64 -8.27 -11.75
CA LEU A 297 -18.18 -8.10 -11.72
C LEU A 297 -17.80 -6.88 -10.87
N TYR A 298 -16.91 -7.11 -9.91
CA TYR A 298 -16.45 -6.11 -8.94
C TYR A 298 -14.93 -5.99 -8.99
N VAL A 299 -14.40 -4.82 -8.62
CA VAL A 299 -12.97 -4.52 -8.67
C VAL A 299 -12.48 -3.82 -7.40
N ASN A 300 -11.27 -4.17 -6.97
CA ASN A 300 -10.52 -3.50 -5.91
C ASN A 300 -9.05 -3.37 -6.34
N CYS A 301 -8.66 -2.20 -6.84
CA CYS A 301 -7.35 -1.94 -7.46
C CYS A 301 -6.98 -0.45 -7.43
N GLY A 302 -5.88 -0.06 -8.08
CA GLY A 302 -5.45 1.33 -8.22
C GLY A 302 -4.87 1.91 -6.93
N TRP A 303 -4.31 1.07 -6.07
CA TRP A 303 -3.82 1.46 -4.75
C TRP A 303 -2.47 2.16 -4.75
N GLY A 304 -1.73 2.13 -5.86
CA GLY A 304 -0.38 2.66 -5.90
C GLY A 304 0.47 2.09 -4.75
N THR A 305 1.05 2.96 -3.95
CA THR A 305 1.85 2.60 -2.77
C THR A 305 0.99 2.37 -1.50
N GLY A 306 -0.33 2.55 -1.60
CA GLY A 306 -1.27 2.56 -0.45
C GLY A 306 -1.87 1.23 -0.05
N GLY A 307 -1.83 0.21 -0.92
CA GLY A 307 -2.64 -1.00 -0.80
C GLY A 307 -2.46 -1.80 0.49
N PHE A 308 -1.23 -2.09 0.88
CA PHE A 308 -0.98 -2.92 2.05
C PHE A 308 -1.56 -2.31 3.35
N LYS A 309 -1.34 -1.03 3.59
CA LYS A 309 -1.86 -0.36 4.79
C LYS A 309 -3.39 -0.27 4.81
N ALA A 310 -4.03 -0.28 3.65
CA ALA A 310 -5.47 -0.26 3.50
C ALA A 310 -6.11 -1.67 3.61
N THR A 311 -5.33 -2.74 3.57
CA THR A 311 -5.82 -4.13 3.42
C THR A 311 -7.06 -4.46 4.26
N PRO A 312 -7.10 -4.32 5.60
CA PRO A 312 -8.29 -4.67 6.35
C PRO A 312 -9.49 -3.76 6.06
N GLY A 313 -9.26 -2.46 5.88
CA GLY A 313 -10.32 -1.50 5.54
C GLY A 313 -10.88 -1.74 4.16
N SER A 314 -10.00 -1.92 3.16
CA SER A 314 -10.43 -2.17 1.79
C SER A 314 -11.15 -3.52 1.64
N ALA A 315 -10.67 -4.56 2.33
CA ALA A 315 -11.34 -5.86 2.35
C ALA A 315 -12.75 -5.76 2.93
N HIS A 316 -12.92 -5.03 4.04
CA HIS A 316 -14.22 -4.82 4.67
C HIS A 316 -15.20 -4.14 3.71
N VAL A 317 -14.84 -2.98 3.15
CA VAL A 317 -15.76 -2.23 2.27
C VAL A 317 -16.02 -2.93 0.94
N PHE A 318 -15.03 -3.68 0.42
CA PHE A 318 -15.19 -4.46 -0.80
C PHE A 318 -16.10 -5.66 -0.61
N ALA A 319 -15.93 -6.41 0.48
CA ALA A 319 -16.82 -7.51 0.86
C ALA A 319 -18.26 -7.03 1.07
N TRP A 320 -18.44 -5.89 1.74
CA TRP A 320 -19.74 -5.23 1.88
C TRP A 320 -20.35 -4.94 0.51
N THR A 321 -19.60 -4.32 -0.39
CA THR A 321 -20.06 -3.94 -1.71
C THR A 321 -20.50 -5.16 -2.54
N ILE A 322 -19.74 -6.25 -2.50
CA ILE A 322 -20.11 -7.51 -3.18
C ILE A 322 -21.38 -8.12 -2.56
N ALA A 323 -21.46 -8.16 -1.23
CA ALA A 323 -22.57 -8.80 -0.53
C ALA A 323 -23.88 -8.03 -0.71
N ARG A 324 -23.85 -6.70 -0.59
CA ARG A 324 -25.04 -5.82 -0.66
C ARG A 324 -25.38 -5.39 -2.07
N GLY A 325 -24.42 -5.43 -2.98
CA GLY A 325 -24.59 -4.92 -4.34
C GLY A 325 -24.58 -3.38 -4.43
N GLU A 326 -24.22 -2.68 -3.37
CA GLU A 326 -24.12 -1.22 -3.27
C GLU A 326 -22.82 -0.82 -2.53
N PRO A 327 -22.22 0.34 -2.79
CA PRO A 327 -20.98 0.76 -2.12
C PRO A 327 -21.24 1.01 -0.63
N HIS A 328 -20.25 0.68 0.18
CA HIS A 328 -20.18 1.13 1.58
C HIS A 328 -19.93 2.65 1.61
N PRO A 329 -20.42 3.41 2.59
CA PRO A 329 -20.15 4.86 2.67
C PRO A 329 -18.68 5.27 2.53
N LEU A 330 -17.77 4.47 3.09
CA LEU A 330 -16.32 4.74 3.00
C LEU A 330 -15.72 4.51 1.61
N ASN A 331 -16.31 3.69 0.76
CA ASN A 331 -15.82 3.52 -0.60
C ASN A 331 -16.73 4.13 -1.68
N ALA A 332 -17.80 4.79 -1.30
CA ALA A 332 -18.68 5.46 -2.24
C ALA A 332 -17.97 6.48 -3.15
N PRO A 333 -16.96 7.25 -2.69
CA PRO A 333 -16.20 8.15 -3.55
C PRO A 333 -15.25 7.44 -4.53
N PHE A 334 -14.85 6.19 -4.25
CA PHE A 334 -13.81 5.46 -4.98
C PHE A 334 -14.34 4.60 -6.13
N THR A 335 -15.40 5.04 -6.79
CA THR A 335 -16.00 4.33 -7.92
C THR A 335 -15.21 4.49 -9.21
N LEU A 336 -15.42 3.57 -10.17
CA LEU A 336 -14.85 3.69 -11.53
C LEU A 336 -15.45 4.87 -12.30
N GLU A 337 -16.73 5.15 -12.08
CA GLU A 337 -17.52 6.20 -12.76
C GLU A 337 -16.93 7.60 -12.52
N ARG A 338 -16.24 7.84 -11.40
CA ARG A 338 -15.65 9.16 -11.07
C ARG A 338 -14.72 9.69 -12.16
N PHE A 339 -14.06 8.82 -12.92
CA PHE A 339 -13.18 9.22 -14.03
C PHE A 339 -13.94 9.74 -15.24
N ARG A 340 -15.15 9.22 -15.48
CA ARG A 340 -16.06 9.71 -16.52
C ARG A 340 -16.73 11.01 -16.09
N ASP A 341 -17.12 11.11 -14.83
CA ASP A 341 -17.93 12.19 -14.29
C ASP A 341 -17.05 13.37 -13.78
N GLY A 342 -15.73 13.23 -13.78
CA GLY A 342 -14.78 14.25 -13.34
C GLY A 342 -14.70 14.45 -11.82
N ASN A 343 -15.29 13.58 -11.01
CA ASN A 343 -15.28 13.64 -9.54
C ASN A 343 -14.01 13.01 -8.97
N LEU A 344 -12.85 13.52 -9.38
CA LEU A 344 -11.55 12.98 -9.00
C LEU A 344 -11.21 13.30 -7.54
N ILE A 345 -10.50 12.39 -6.90
CA ILE A 345 -9.91 12.55 -5.58
C ILE A 345 -8.41 12.79 -5.81
N ASP A 346 -7.94 14.01 -5.63
CA ASP A 346 -6.52 14.32 -5.85
C ASP A 346 -5.68 13.95 -4.63
N GLU A 347 -4.98 12.84 -4.71
CA GLU A 347 -4.06 12.34 -3.70
C GLU A 347 -2.57 12.58 -4.04
N ALA A 348 -2.28 13.47 -4.96
CA ALA A 348 -0.92 13.72 -5.44
C ALA A 348 0.09 13.94 -4.30
N ALA A 349 -0.29 14.64 -3.23
CA ALA A 349 0.56 14.89 -2.08
C ALA A 349 0.77 13.66 -1.18
N ALA A 350 -0.18 12.74 -1.13
CA ALA A 350 -0.11 11.54 -0.29
C ALA A 350 0.63 10.38 -0.98
N ALA A 351 0.59 10.33 -2.31
CA ALA A 351 1.25 9.30 -3.12
C ALA A 351 2.67 9.71 -3.56
N ALA A 352 3.22 10.79 -3.05
CA ALA A 352 4.44 11.44 -3.52
C ALA A 352 5.73 10.57 -3.46
N VAL A 353 5.67 9.40 -2.89
CA VAL A 353 6.79 8.41 -2.99
C VAL A 353 6.86 7.76 -4.38
N ALA A 354 5.85 7.98 -5.22
CA ALA A 354 5.70 7.31 -6.52
C ALA A 354 6.14 8.15 -7.73
N HIS A 355 6.86 9.26 -7.52
CA HIS A 355 7.35 10.12 -8.62
C HIS A 355 8.81 10.34 -8.57
#